data_132953aad1fb66f355b6be68a08372e4
#
_entry.id   132953aad1fb66f355b6be68a08372e4
#
_cell.length_a   1.000
_cell.length_b   1.000
_cell.length_c   1.000
_cell.angle_alpha   90.00
_cell.angle_beta   90.00
_cell.angle_gamma   90.00
#
_symmetry.space_group_name_H-M   'P 1'
#
loop_
_entity.id
_entity.type
_entity.pdbx_description
1 polymer ?
#
loop_
_entity_poly.entity_id
_entity_poly.type
_entity_poly.pdbx_seq_one_letter_code
_entity_poly.pdbx_strand_id
1 'polypeptide(L)'
;MADISYFDAFCVLGRALHTGPDQPATVDELLGAMDHFGIHEALAIDSLCTSSNPMAGNRRILERTRNQPRLHPAWAGLMTHSREFPEPREFVAQMRDQGVGALFLFYGQWAIPLEDWAIDDLLAELEANRAPLFLCPNSQMEPGRIDLSDWRNIVRLCRKFPDLPVVVTENRLYRGQRPLYEALAACPNLKIDLSALWLHRRIEFICREFGAERLVWGSCLPERGPGASLMQLNYSDITPEELALIAGGNLRNLLSWNPKVEPVGSQVSFPAPVDSLHRKVRERASFRDEKFYDCHGHIGWCCPYHVIDDTPQVLVAEMDKLGVEVTCVFSLQIMGDAEYGTDEVLEVTNAYPNRFIGFTYVNPKYGEKLMLQELERGLQLGMQGVKLLPSAYGSYDVSGPLIDVACRFAHEHKQMILSHTWGSADRVRQLCRDFPDALLISGHSAAHFGAVCQEFPNLYICTCPFLGWNSTEHFVQIYGADRLLFGSDLMDLPIAWGLGPILYAKISEADKRKILGGNLRRLMDQYHTWPHGWPR
;
A
#
# COMPACT_ATOMS: atom_id res chain seq x y z
N MET A 1 22.75 -11.87 10.23
CA MET A 1 21.36 -11.42 10.45
C MET A 1 20.55 -12.65 10.79
N ALA A 2 19.59 -12.57 11.72
CA ALA A 2 18.68 -13.69 11.99
C ALA A 2 17.94 -14.05 10.70
N ASP A 3 17.78 -15.35 10.47
CA ASP A 3 17.02 -15.87 9.31
C ASP A 3 15.54 -15.60 9.54
N ILE A 4 14.95 -14.64 8.81
CA ILE A 4 13.55 -14.24 8.99
C ILE A 4 12.68 -15.16 8.14
N SER A 5 11.78 -15.87 8.79
CA SER A 5 10.81 -16.76 8.14
C SER A 5 9.46 -16.05 7.99
N TYR A 6 9.14 -15.61 6.76
CA TYR A 6 7.87 -14.94 6.46
C TYR A 6 6.72 -15.92 6.39
N PHE A 7 5.65 -15.63 7.15
CA PHE A 7 4.41 -16.37 7.11
C PHE A 7 3.27 -15.39 6.80
N ASP A 8 2.74 -15.50 5.59
CA ASP A 8 1.69 -14.61 5.09
C ASP A 8 0.35 -14.93 5.73
N ALA A 9 -0.25 -13.95 6.38
CA ALA A 9 -1.50 -14.13 7.10
C ALA A 9 -2.75 -14.13 6.22
N PHE A 10 -2.64 -13.71 4.96
CA PHE A 10 -3.80 -13.61 4.09
C PHE A 10 -3.44 -13.79 2.60
N CYS A 11 -3.65 -15.01 2.11
CA CYS A 11 -3.55 -15.36 0.69
C CYS A 11 -4.88 -15.95 0.19
N VAL A 12 -5.30 -15.55 -1.02
CA VAL A 12 -6.49 -16.08 -1.67
C VAL A 12 -6.10 -17.01 -2.81
N LEU A 13 -6.62 -18.23 -2.83
CA LEU A 13 -6.33 -19.24 -3.84
C LEU A 13 -7.54 -19.48 -4.75
N GLY A 14 -7.41 -19.17 -6.03
CA GLY A 14 -8.46 -19.36 -7.04
C GLY A 14 -8.70 -18.11 -7.87
N ARG A 15 -9.50 -18.25 -8.93
CA ARG A 15 -9.84 -17.16 -9.84
C ARG A 15 -11.15 -16.51 -9.39
N ALA A 16 -11.06 -15.33 -8.79
CA ALA A 16 -12.21 -14.48 -8.50
C ALA A 16 -12.63 -13.68 -9.75
N LEU A 17 -13.78 -13.01 -9.69
CA LEU A 17 -14.33 -12.23 -10.81
C LEU A 17 -13.35 -11.15 -11.34
N HIS A 18 -12.58 -10.56 -10.44
CA HIS A 18 -11.63 -9.48 -10.76
C HIS A 18 -10.18 -9.98 -10.91
N THR A 19 -9.97 -11.31 -10.92
CA THR A 19 -8.63 -11.88 -11.10
C THR A 19 -8.13 -11.61 -12.51
N GLY A 20 -7.00 -10.90 -12.61
CA GLY A 20 -6.32 -10.67 -13.88
C GLY A 20 -5.70 -11.97 -14.45
N PRO A 21 -5.34 -11.98 -15.74
CA PRO A 21 -4.86 -13.20 -16.42
C PRO A 21 -3.61 -13.81 -15.78
N ASP A 22 -2.73 -12.98 -15.23
CA ASP A 22 -1.43 -13.40 -14.69
C ASP A 22 -1.40 -13.49 -13.16
N GLN A 23 -2.56 -13.33 -12.50
CA GLN A 23 -2.65 -13.50 -11.05
C GLN A 23 -2.59 -14.97 -10.68
N PRO A 24 -1.76 -15.37 -9.68
CA PRO A 24 -1.69 -16.74 -9.22
C PRO A 24 -3.05 -17.23 -8.72
N ALA A 25 -3.52 -18.33 -9.30
CA ALA A 25 -4.83 -18.91 -9.01
C ALA A 25 -4.78 -20.41 -8.71
N THR A 26 -3.69 -21.06 -9.08
CA THR A 26 -3.40 -22.46 -8.73
C THR A 26 -2.39 -22.53 -7.59
N VAL A 27 -2.26 -23.71 -7.00
CA VAL A 27 -1.27 -23.96 -5.94
C VAL A 27 0.15 -23.69 -6.43
N ASP A 28 0.51 -24.20 -7.59
CA ASP A 28 1.87 -24.05 -8.15
C ASP A 28 2.18 -22.59 -8.48
N GLU A 29 1.22 -21.85 -9.04
CA GLU A 29 1.37 -20.43 -9.32
C GLU A 29 1.54 -19.62 -8.02
N LEU A 30 0.76 -19.95 -6.96
CA LEU A 30 0.89 -19.29 -5.65
C LEU A 30 2.26 -19.60 -5.01
N LEU A 31 2.69 -20.85 -5.02
CA LEU A 31 4.01 -21.24 -4.49
C LEU A 31 5.14 -20.57 -5.28
N GLY A 32 5.02 -20.48 -6.60
CA GLY A 32 5.99 -19.78 -7.45
C GLY A 32 6.04 -18.27 -7.16
N ALA A 33 4.90 -17.66 -6.85
CA ALA A 33 4.85 -16.28 -6.37
C ALA A 33 5.52 -16.13 -4.99
N MET A 34 5.17 -16.97 -4.03
CA MET A 34 5.79 -17.01 -2.71
C MET A 34 7.32 -17.16 -2.81
N ASP A 35 7.80 -18.03 -3.68
CA ASP A 35 9.24 -18.25 -3.91
C ASP A 35 9.94 -16.97 -4.42
N HIS A 36 9.33 -16.27 -5.37
CA HIS A 36 9.86 -15.01 -5.89
C HIS A 36 10.03 -13.96 -4.80
N PHE A 37 9.04 -13.81 -3.91
CA PHE A 37 9.07 -12.84 -2.83
C PHE A 37 9.82 -13.32 -1.57
N GLY A 38 10.19 -14.60 -1.48
CA GLY A 38 10.84 -15.18 -0.29
C GLY A 38 9.88 -15.47 0.86
N ILE A 39 8.64 -15.78 0.55
CA ILE A 39 7.60 -16.11 1.52
C ILE A 39 7.66 -17.61 1.81
N HIS A 40 7.85 -17.97 3.07
CA HIS A 40 8.03 -19.37 3.48
C HIS A 40 6.69 -20.11 3.52
N GLU A 41 5.69 -19.50 4.14
CA GLU A 41 4.39 -20.10 4.44
C GLU A 41 3.27 -19.10 4.21
N ALA A 42 2.06 -19.58 3.96
CA ALA A 42 0.87 -18.75 3.84
C ALA A 42 -0.36 -19.40 4.48
N LEU A 43 -1.17 -18.59 5.17
CA LEU A 43 -2.54 -18.92 5.53
C LEU A 43 -3.41 -18.64 4.31
N ALA A 44 -3.97 -19.71 3.72
CA ALA A 44 -4.65 -19.65 2.44
C ALA A 44 -6.16 -19.86 2.59
N ILE A 45 -6.94 -19.02 1.92
CA ILE A 45 -8.39 -19.16 1.81
C ILE A 45 -8.80 -19.30 0.35
N ASP A 46 -9.87 -20.03 0.09
CA ASP A 46 -10.36 -20.20 -1.29
C ASP A 46 -11.13 -18.96 -1.78
N SER A 47 -10.96 -18.59 -3.05
CA SER A 47 -11.65 -17.45 -3.67
C SER A 47 -13.18 -17.53 -3.61
N LEU A 48 -13.77 -18.72 -3.54
CA LEU A 48 -15.22 -18.87 -3.34
C LEU A 48 -15.66 -18.33 -1.97
N CYS A 49 -14.79 -18.40 -0.96
CA CYS A 49 -15.08 -17.87 0.37
C CYS A 49 -15.23 -16.35 0.37
N THR A 50 -14.50 -15.67 -0.51
CA THR A 50 -14.49 -14.20 -0.57
C THR A 50 -15.56 -13.62 -1.49
N SER A 51 -16.17 -14.42 -2.38
CA SER A 51 -16.98 -13.87 -3.46
C SER A 51 -18.34 -14.53 -3.72
N SER A 52 -18.54 -15.83 -3.37
CA SER A 52 -19.77 -16.51 -3.83
C SER A 52 -20.29 -17.66 -2.95
N ASN A 53 -19.46 -18.57 -2.49
CA ASN A 53 -19.90 -19.78 -1.78
C ASN A 53 -18.87 -20.26 -0.76
N PRO A 54 -18.94 -19.76 0.50
CA PRO A 54 -17.98 -20.13 1.53
C PRO A 54 -18.01 -21.62 1.88
N MET A 55 -19.15 -22.31 1.82
CA MET A 55 -19.22 -23.74 2.10
C MET A 55 -18.42 -24.57 1.08
N ALA A 56 -18.55 -24.24 -0.20
CA ALA A 56 -17.76 -24.89 -1.26
C ALA A 56 -16.29 -24.49 -1.18
N GLY A 57 -15.99 -23.23 -0.87
CA GLY A 57 -14.64 -22.73 -0.67
C GLY A 57 -13.91 -23.45 0.45
N ASN A 58 -14.55 -23.63 1.61
CA ASN A 58 -13.98 -24.34 2.75
C ASN A 58 -13.61 -25.80 2.42
N ARG A 59 -14.42 -26.48 1.62
CA ARG A 59 -14.09 -27.84 1.17
C ARG A 59 -12.91 -27.82 0.17
N ARG A 60 -12.96 -26.92 -0.78
CA ARG A 60 -11.98 -26.83 -1.88
C ARG A 60 -10.58 -26.45 -1.38
N ILE A 61 -10.46 -25.59 -0.39
CA ILE A 61 -9.15 -25.23 0.15
C ILE A 61 -8.45 -26.42 0.82
N LEU A 62 -9.19 -27.28 1.53
CA LEU A 62 -8.62 -28.49 2.11
C LEU A 62 -8.06 -29.46 1.06
N GLU A 63 -8.78 -29.62 -0.07
CA GLU A 63 -8.33 -30.47 -1.18
C GLU A 63 -7.04 -29.92 -1.80
N ARG A 64 -6.99 -28.60 -1.99
CA ARG A 64 -5.86 -27.92 -2.63
C ARG A 64 -4.60 -27.89 -1.75
N THR A 65 -4.76 -27.75 -0.43
CA THR A 65 -3.62 -27.64 0.49
C THR A 65 -3.14 -28.97 1.06
N ARG A 66 -3.86 -30.06 0.85
CA ARG A 66 -3.64 -31.39 1.46
C ARG A 66 -2.19 -31.88 1.46
N ASN A 67 -1.45 -31.64 0.39
CA ASN A 67 -0.06 -32.09 0.22
C ASN A 67 0.92 -30.92 0.09
N GLN A 68 0.55 -29.76 0.63
CA GLN A 68 1.33 -28.55 0.50
C GLN A 68 1.69 -28.00 1.88
N PRO A 69 2.82 -28.44 2.46
CA PRO A 69 3.16 -28.08 3.84
C PRO A 69 3.39 -26.60 4.09
N ARG A 70 3.56 -25.80 3.01
CA ARG A 70 3.71 -24.35 3.08
C ARG A 70 2.38 -23.58 3.04
N LEU A 71 1.25 -24.26 2.78
CA LEU A 71 -0.07 -23.64 2.67
C LEU A 71 -0.98 -24.19 3.76
N HIS A 72 -1.36 -23.35 4.68
CA HIS A 72 -2.24 -23.69 5.80
C HIS A 72 -3.67 -23.25 5.50
N PRO A 73 -4.67 -24.15 5.54
CA PRO A 73 -6.04 -23.79 5.20
C PRO A 73 -6.67 -22.89 6.24
N ALA A 74 -7.40 -21.87 5.74
CA ALA A 74 -8.34 -21.08 6.52
C ALA A 74 -9.75 -21.25 5.97
N TRP A 75 -10.76 -21.13 6.84
CA TRP A 75 -12.15 -21.19 6.48
C TRP A 75 -12.85 -19.84 6.60
N ALA A 76 -13.93 -19.67 5.84
CA ALA A 76 -14.87 -18.58 6.07
C ALA A 76 -16.09 -19.09 6.84
N GLY A 77 -16.65 -18.21 7.68
CA GLY A 77 -17.89 -18.47 8.42
C GLY A 77 -19.02 -17.54 8.02
N LEU A 78 -20.25 -17.95 8.33
CA LEU A 78 -21.46 -17.14 8.24
C LEU A 78 -22.22 -17.20 9.57
N MET A 79 -23.36 -16.52 9.65
CA MET A 79 -24.26 -16.55 10.79
C MET A 79 -24.88 -17.93 10.97
N THR A 80 -25.02 -18.40 12.20
CA THR A 80 -25.50 -19.75 12.55
C THR A 80 -26.90 -20.05 12.07
N HIS A 81 -27.81 -19.08 12.19
CA HIS A 81 -29.24 -19.30 11.94
C HIS A 81 -29.64 -19.35 10.47
N SER A 82 -28.71 -19.09 9.54
CA SER A 82 -28.91 -19.35 8.10
C SER A 82 -28.90 -20.85 7.75
N ARG A 83 -28.36 -21.68 8.66
CA ARG A 83 -28.24 -23.14 8.52
C ARG A 83 -27.37 -23.59 7.34
N GLU A 84 -26.50 -22.74 6.86
CA GLU A 84 -25.56 -23.05 5.79
C GLU A 84 -24.32 -23.80 6.31
N PHE A 85 -24.01 -23.64 7.61
CA PHE A 85 -22.95 -24.35 8.30
C PHE A 85 -23.52 -25.19 9.46
N PRO A 86 -22.75 -26.17 9.98
CA PRO A 86 -23.07 -26.88 11.21
C PRO A 86 -23.22 -25.91 12.39
N GLU A 87 -23.79 -26.41 13.49
CA GLU A 87 -23.79 -25.65 14.76
C GLU A 87 -22.37 -25.27 15.17
N PRO A 88 -22.15 -24.13 15.83
CA PRO A 88 -20.81 -23.56 16.09
C PRO A 88 -19.82 -24.54 16.71
N ARG A 89 -20.27 -25.32 17.69
CA ARG A 89 -19.43 -26.34 18.36
C ARG A 89 -18.92 -27.40 17.37
N GLU A 90 -19.81 -27.91 16.53
CA GLU A 90 -19.47 -28.90 15.51
C GLU A 90 -18.56 -28.29 14.45
N PHE A 91 -18.84 -27.04 14.03
CA PHE A 91 -18.06 -26.34 13.04
C PHE A 91 -16.60 -26.13 13.49
N VAL A 92 -16.39 -25.64 14.73
CA VAL A 92 -15.04 -25.44 15.30
C VAL A 92 -14.32 -26.79 15.53
N ALA A 93 -15.05 -27.84 15.92
CA ALA A 93 -14.49 -29.19 16.01
C ALA A 93 -14.01 -29.71 14.66
N GLN A 94 -14.80 -29.49 13.58
CA GLN A 94 -14.40 -29.83 12.22
C GLN A 94 -13.17 -29.02 11.77
N MET A 95 -13.06 -27.71 12.09
CA MET A 95 -11.87 -26.91 11.83
C MET A 95 -10.61 -27.56 12.44
N ARG A 96 -10.70 -27.95 13.72
CA ARG A 96 -9.59 -28.61 14.44
C ARG A 96 -9.23 -29.95 13.79
N ASP A 97 -10.23 -30.78 13.50
CA ASP A 97 -10.03 -32.13 12.96
C ASP A 97 -9.41 -32.10 11.54
N GLN A 98 -9.68 -31.07 10.77
CA GLN A 98 -9.21 -30.93 9.39
C GLN A 98 -7.95 -30.04 9.25
N GLY A 99 -7.35 -29.59 10.37
CA GLY A 99 -6.12 -28.80 10.33
C GLY A 99 -6.34 -27.36 9.87
N VAL A 100 -7.54 -26.80 10.03
CA VAL A 100 -7.84 -25.41 9.66
C VAL A 100 -7.22 -24.47 10.68
N GLY A 101 -6.42 -23.49 10.21
CA GLY A 101 -5.65 -22.59 11.07
C GLY A 101 -6.47 -21.46 11.67
N ALA A 102 -7.40 -20.88 10.91
CA ALA A 102 -8.16 -19.70 11.32
C ALA A 102 -9.54 -19.63 10.67
N LEU A 103 -10.43 -18.83 11.29
CA LEU A 103 -11.72 -18.47 10.72
C LEU A 103 -11.70 -17.03 10.22
N PHE A 104 -12.19 -16.81 9.00
CA PHE A 104 -12.40 -15.49 8.39
C PHE A 104 -13.88 -15.13 8.39
N LEU A 105 -14.23 -13.95 8.86
CA LEU A 105 -15.53 -13.33 8.66
C LEU A 105 -15.38 -12.13 7.72
N PHE A 106 -15.83 -12.31 6.49
CA PHE A 106 -15.94 -11.24 5.49
C PHE A 106 -17.22 -10.46 5.75
N TYR A 107 -17.28 -9.76 6.87
CA TYR A 107 -18.53 -9.20 7.36
C TYR A 107 -19.10 -8.10 6.47
N GLY A 108 -18.26 -7.32 5.80
CA GLY A 108 -18.72 -6.35 4.81
C GLY A 108 -19.26 -7.01 3.53
N GLN A 109 -18.64 -8.11 3.09
CA GLN A 109 -19.04 -8.85 1.89
C GLN A 109 -20.36 -9.61 2.08
N TRP A 110 -20.49 -10.27 3.22
CA TRP A 110 -21.62 -11.17 3.51
C TRP A 110 -22.70 -10.51 4.37
N ALA A 111 -22.61 -9.18 4.57
CA ALA A 111 -23.52 -8.40 5.40
C ALA A 111 -23.72 -9.04 6.80
N ILE A 112 -22.63 -9.50 7.42
CA ILE A 112 -22.67 -10.10 8.75
C ILE A 112 -22.66 -8.99 9.80
N PRO A 113 -23.72 -8.80 10.59
CA PRO A 113 -23.70 -7.84 11.68
C PRO A 113 -22.73 -8.35 12.76
N LEU A 114 -21.76 -7.51 13.17
CA LEU A 114 -20.90 -7.82 14.31
C LEU A 114 -21.63 -7.58 15.65
N GLU A 115 -22.87 -8.05 15.76
CA GLU A 115 -23.75 -7.84 16.90
C GLU A 115 -23.97 -9.14 17.68
N ASP A 116 -24.22 -9.03 18.98
CA ASP A 116 -24.36 -10.16 19.91
C ASP A 116 -25.38 -11.20 19.43
N TRP A 117 -26.54 -10.73 18.95
CA TRP A 117 -27.61 -11.59 18.49
C TRP A 117 -27.30 -12.37 17.20
N ALA A 118 -26.23 -11.98 16.49
CA ALA A 118 -25.90 -12.55 15.18
C ALA A 118 -24.75 -13.58 15.24
N ILE A 119 -23.74 -13.35 16.07
CA ILE A 119 -22.47 -14.10 16.00
C ILE A 119 -21.97 -14.63 17.34
N ASP A 120 -22.58 -14.31 18.47
CA ASP A 120 -22.05 -14.67 19.79
C ASP A 120 -21.82 -16.17 19.99
N ASP A 121 -22.74 -17.00 19.53
CA ASP A 121 -22.63 -18.46 19.69
C ASP A 121 -21.36 -18.99 18.98
N LEU A 122 -21.04 -18.44 17.81
CA LEU A 122 -19.83 -18.78 17.08
C LEU A 122 -18.58 -18.25 17.78
N LEU A 123 -18.61 -16.99 18.26
CA LEU A 123 -17.47 -16.39 18.96
C LEU A 123 -17.14 -17.10 20.27
N ALA A 124 -18.15 -17.54 21.02
CA ALA A 124 -17.97 -18.30 22.26
C ALA A 124 -17.24 -19.64 22.00
N GLU A 125 -17.56 -20.34 20.92
CA GLU A 125 -16.89 -21.60 20.58
C GLU A 125 -15.46 -21.36 20.05
N LEU A 126 -15.25 -20.28 19.30
CA LEU A 126 -13.89 -19.89 18.87
C LEU A 126 -13.02 -19.51 20.09
N GLU A 127 -13.55 -18.73 21.03
CA GLU A 127 -12.86 -18.36 22.27
C GLU A 127 -12.51 -19.59 23.11
N ALA A 128 -13.46 -20.49 23.36
CA ALA A 128 -13.25 -21.72 24.14
C ALA A 128 -12.11 -22.58 23.58
N ASN A 129 -11.85 -22.49 22.29
CA ASN A 129 -10.76 -23.19 21.61
C ASN A 129 -9.55 -22.30 21.35
N ARG A 130 -9.60 -20.99 21.62
CA ARG A 130 -8.60 -19.98 21.24
C ARG A 130 -8.32 -19.96 19.73
N ALA A 131 -9.31 -20.32 18.92
CA ALA A 131 -9.22 -20.33 17.49
C ALA A 131 -9.23 -18.90 16.94
N PRO A 132 -8.22 -18.45 16.17
CA PRO A 132 -8.13 -17.06 15.74
C PRO A 132 -9.22 -16.68 14.76
N LEU A 133 -9.80 -15.51 15.00
CA LEU A 133 -10.80 -14.86 14.16
C LEU A 133 -10.18 -13.74 13.35
N PHE A 134 -10.29 -13.82 12.02
CA PHE A 134 -9.90 -12.75 11.11
C PHE A 134 -11.14 -11.99 10.63
N LEU A 135 -11.21 -10.71 10.93
CA LEU A 135 -12.30 -9.82 10.54
C LEU A 135 -11.91 -9.02 9.28
N CYS A 136 -12.63 -9.25 8.20
CA CYS A 136 -12.44 -8.58 6.92
C CYS A 136 -13.55 -7.56 6.68
N PRO A 137 -13.30 -6.24 6.86
CA PRO A 137 -14.32 -5.21 6.77
C PRO A 137 -14.72 -4.88 5.34
N ASN A 138 -13.80 -5.02 4.39
CA ASN A 138 -14.02 -4.60 3.01
C ASN A 138 -14.54 -5.74 2.14
N SER A 139 -15.49 -5.39 1.28
CA SER A 139 -15.81 -6.20 0.12
C SER A 139 -14.72 -6.00 -0.93
N GLN A 140 -14.20 -7.08 -1.51
CA GLN A 140 -13.32 -7.01 -2.70
C GLN A 140 -14.01 -6.34 -3.90
N MET A 141 -15.32 -6.21 -3.84
CA MET A 141 -16.17 -5.62 -4.90
C MET A 141 -16.16 -4.08 -4.92
N GLU A 142 -15.65 -3.41 -3.89
CA GLU A 142 -15.65 -1.94 -3.78
C GLU A 142 -14.25 -1.39 -3.48
N PRO A 143 -13.32 -1.44 -4.43
CA PRO A 143 -12.01 -0.81 -4.26
C PRO A 143 -12.17 0.70 -4.10
N GLY A 144 -11.68 1.25 -3.00
CA GLY A 144 -11.69 2.71 -2.75
C GLY A 144 -12.65 3.20 -1.67
N ARG A 145 -13.48 2.35 -1.06
CA ARG A 145 -14.20 2.74 0.16
C ARG A 145 -13.23 2.92 1.34
N ILE A 146 -13.35 4.08 1.94
CA ILE A 146 -12.56 4.51 3.09
C ILE A 146 -13.10 3.82 4.33
N ASP A 147 -12.23 3.20 5.10
CA ASP A 147 -12.41 2.57 6.40
C ASP A 147 -13.84 2.15 6.76
N LEU A 148 -14.16 0.90 6.45
CA LEU A 148 -15.43 0.27 6.81
C LEU A 148 -15.36 -0.49 8.14
N SER A 149 -14.28 -0.33 8.93
CA SER A 149 -14.14 -1.03 10.19
C SER A 149 -15.17 -0.57 11.19
N ASP A 150 -15.97 -1.50 11.65
CA ASP A 150 -16.94 -1.27 12.71
C ASP A 150 -16.26 -1.32 14.09
N TRP A 151 -15.42 -0.31 14.37
CA TRP A 151 -14.64 -0.25 15.60
C TRP A 151 -15.49 -0.36 16.87
N ARG A 152 -16.73 0.16 16.87
CA ARG A 152 -17.65 0.02 18.00
C ARG A 152 -17.89 -1.45 18.32
N ASN A 153 -18.29 -2.22 17.32
CA ASN A 153 -18.61 -3.63 17.49
C ASN A 153 -17.37 -4.49 17.64
N ILE A 154 -16.27 -4.16 16.95
CA ILE A 154 -14.96 -4.83 17.13
C ILE A 154 -14.49 -4.71 18.58
N VAL A 155 -14.48 -3.50 19.16
CA VAL A 155 -14.08 -3.31 20.57
C VAL A 155 -15.02 -4.04 21.53
N ARG A 156 -16.34 -4.00 21.27
CA ARG A 156 -17.34 -4.68 22.08
C ARG A 156 -17.10 -6.19 22.08
N LEU A 157 -16.93 -6.82 20.93
CA LEU A 157 -16.68 -8.27 20.83
C LEU A 157 -15.34 -8.66 21.47
N CYS A 158 -14.27 -7.89 21.26
CA CYS A 158 -12.98 -8.17 21.89
C CYS A 158 -13.03 -8.12 23.42
N ARG A 159 -13.82 -7.20 23.99
CA ARG A 159 -14.03 -7.11 25.44
C ARG A 159 -14.93 -8.20 25.98
N LYS A 160 -15.92 -8.64 25.19
CA LYS A 160 -16.83 -9.71 25.57
C LYS A 160 -16.16 -11.08 25.54
N PHE A 161 -15.24 -11.28 24.59
CA PHE A 161 -14.48 -12.51 24.38
C PHE A 161 -12.97 -12.21 24.52
N PRO A 162 -12.47 -12.00 25.75
CA PRO A 162 -11.10 -11.52 25.97
C PRO A 162 -10.01 -12.54 25.64
N ASP A 163 -10.33 -13.84 25.62
CA ASP A 163 -9.41 -14.91 25.25
C ASP A 163 -9.46 -15.27 23.75
N LEU A 164 -10.39 -14.70 22.98
CA LEU A 164 -10.48 -14.88 21.56
C LEU A 164 -9.41 -14.03 20.86
N PRO A 165 -8.44 -14.62 20.13
CA PRO A 165 -7.51 -13.85 19.31
C PRO A 165 -8.23 -13.26 18.09
N VAL A 166 -8.25 -11.94 17.96
CA VAL A 166 -8.92 -11.23 16.87
C VAL A 166 -7.90 -10.51 16.02
N VAL A 167 -7.95 -10.70 14.71
CA VAL A 167 -7.12 -9.98 13.72
C VAL A 167 -8.04 -9.20 12.79
N VAL A 168 -7.87 -7.90 12.68
CA VAL A 168 -8.52 -7.10 11.64
C VAL A 168 -7.62 -7.05 10.43
N THR A 169 -8.13 -7.51 9.29
CA THR A 169 -7.36 -7.65 8.04
C THR A 169 -7.93 -6.79 6.92
N GLU A 170 -7.12 -6.57 5.91
CA GLU A 170 -7.46 -5.82 4.69
C GLU A 170 -8.11 -4.46 4.95
N ASN A 171 -7.54 -3.72 5.86
CA ASN A 171 -8.09 -2.44 6.23
C ASN A 171 -7.29 -1.30 5.63
N ARG A 172 -7.87 -0.62 4.65
CA ARG A 172 -7.38 0.70 4.21
C ARG A 172 -7.67 1.71 5.33
N LEU A 173 -6.86 1.69 6.38
CA LEU A 173 -7.00 2.56 7.54
C LEU A 173 -6.65 4.02 7.23
N TYR A 174 -7.06 4.49 6.08
CA TYR A 174 -6.75 5.82 5.56
C TYR A 174 -7.22 6.95 6.49
N ARG A 175 -8.32 6.74 7.20
CA ARG A 175 -8.87 7.72 8.16
C ARG A 175 -9.21 7.09 9.51
N GLY A 176 -8.94 5.81 9.67
CA GLY A 176 -9.28 5.03 10.86
C GLY A 176 -8.15 4.85 11.87
N GLN A 177 -7.02 5.57 11.72
CA GLN A 177 -5.86 5.35 12.58
C GLN A 177 -6.12 5.67 14.03
N ARG A 178 -6.72 6.82 14.32
CA ARG A 178 -7.01 7.22 15.70
C ARG A 178 -7.97 6.26 16.39
N PRO A 179 -9.12 5.87 15.78
CA PRO A 179 -9.96 4.80 16.32
C PRO A 179 -9.23 3.45 16.48
N LEU A 180 -8.32 3.11 15.56
CA LEU A 180 -7.50 1.90 15.69
C LEU A 180 -6.63 1.94 16.95
N TYR A 181 -5.95 3.04 17.24
CA TYR A 181 -5.09 3.14 18.42
C TYR A 181 -5.89 3.00 19.72
N GLU A 182 -7.07 3.64 19.78
CA GLU A 182 -8.00 3.49 20.91
C GLU A 182 -8.48 2.04 21.05
N ALA A 183 -8.75 1.35 19.93
CA ALA A 183 -9.15 -0.05 19.94
C ALA A 183 -7.99 -0.96 20.41
N LEU A 184 -6.76 -0.73 19.94
CA LEU A 184 -5.58 -1.46 20.40
C LEU A 184 -5.34 -1.26 21.91
N ALA A 185 -5.46 -0.04 22.41
CA ALA A 185 -5.34 0.25 23.85
C ALA A 185 -6.43 -0.44 24.67
N ALA A 186 -7.65 -0.52 24.14
CA ALA A 186 -8.80 -1.07 24.85
C ALA A 186 -8.90 -2.59 24.83
N CYS A 187 -8.22 -3.27 23.90
CA CYS A 187 -8.40 -4.69 23.59
C CYS A 187 -7.05 -5.42 23.43
N PRO A 188 -6.50 -6.05 24.48
CA PRO A 188 -5.23 -6.78 24.43
C PRO A 188 -5.22 -7.95 23.42
N ASN A 189 -6.37 -8.54 23.13
CA ASN A 189 -6.55 -9.66 22.19
C ASN A 189 -6.70 -9.23 20.72
N LEU A 190 -6.75 -7.92 20.45
CA LEU A 190 -6.85 -7.38 19.10
C LEU A 190 -5.48 -7.25 18.44
N LYS A 191 -5.36 -7.69 17.20
CA LYS A 191 -4.19 -7.55 16.32
C LYS A 191 -4.59 -6.96 14.98
N ILE A 192 -3.60 -6.45 14.23
CA ILE A 192 -3.79 -5.83 12.92
C ILE A 192 -2.90 -6.50 11.90
N ASP A 193 -3.45 -6.78 10.73
CA ASP A 193 -2.72 -7.22 9.56
C ASP A 193 -2.09 -6.03 8.82
N LEU A 194 -0.86 -6.21 8.35
CA LEU A 194 -0.10 -5.18 7.63
C LEU A 194 -0.46 -5.03 6.16
N SER A 195 -1.28 -5.89 5.56
CA SER A 195 -1.56 -5.88 4.12
C SER A 195 -2.07 -4.53 3.57
N ALA A 196 -2.69 -3.72 4.43
CA ALA A 196 -3.18 -2.38 4.12
C ALA A 196 -2.81 -1.32 5.17
N LEU A 197 -1.85 -1.60 6.03
CA LEU A 197 -1.37 -0.69 7.06
C LEU A 197 -0.21 0.16 6.53
N TRP A 198 -0.50 1.12 5.70
CA TRP A 198 0.47 1.85 4.90
C TRP A 198 0.69 3.29 5.38
N LEU A 199 0.96 3.69 6.49
CA LEU A 199 1.38 5.05 6.82
C LEU A 199 2.85 5.10 7.21
N HIS A 200 3.47 6.23 6.93
CA HIS A 200 4.83 6.51 7.34
C HIS A 200 5.03 6.23 8.83
N ARG A 201 6.06 5.45 9.16
CA ARG A 201 6.50 5.05 10.52
C ARG A 201 5.42 4.43 11.42
N ARG A 202 4.39 3.85 10.84
CA ARG A 202 3.29 3.29 11.61
C ARG A 202 3.65 1.98 12.31
N ILE A 203 4.47 1.14 11.69
CA ILE A 203 4.94 -0.10 12.31
C ILE A 203 5.71 0.24 13.57
N GLU A 204 6.64 1.18 13.49
CA GLU A 204 7.45 1.70 14.60
C GLU A 204 6.57 2.27 15.71
N PHE A 205 5.57 3.07 15.35
CA PHE A 205 4.63 3.64 16.31
C PHE A 205 3.86 2.56 17.06
N ILE A 206 3.29 1.58 16.34
CA ILE A 206 2.51 0.51 16.98
C ILE A 206 3.41 -0.38 17.84
N CYS A 207 4.62 -0.72 17.39
CA CYS A 207 5.58 -1.49 18.20
C CYS A 207 5.90 -0.77 19.51
N ARG A 208 6.17 0.53 19.43
CA ARG A 208 6.52 1.34 20.61
C ARG A 208 5.38 1.50 21.60
N GLU A 209 4.16 1.77 21.11
CA GLU A 209 3.01 2.12 21.96
C GLU A 209 2.21 0.89 22.43
N PHE A 210 2.17 -0.17 21.64
CA PHE A 210 1.28 -1.32 21.87
C PHE A 210 1.98 -2.67 21.85
N GLY A 211 3.24 -2.74 21.38
CA GLY A 211 4.01 -3.98 21.24
C GLY A 211 3.93 -4.60 19.85
N ALA A 212 5.02 -5.24 19.41
CA ALA A 212 5.14 -5.91 18.12
C ALA A 212 4.19 -7.11 17.97
N GLU A 213 3.76 -7.71 19.08
CA GLU A 213 2.79 -8.81 19.10
C GLU A 213 1.40 -8.41 18.62
N ARG A 214 1.15 -7.11 18.44
CA ARG A 214 -0.12 -6.57 17.93
C ARG A 214 -0.20 -6.57 16.40
N LEU A 215 0.90 -6.85 15.72
CA LEU A 215 1.02 -6.82 14.26
C LEU A 215 1.21 -8.22 13.69
N VAL A 216 0.55 -8.47 12.56
CA VAL A 216 0.71 -9.70 11.78
C VAL A 216 0.99 -9.31 10.34
N TRP A 217 2.03 -9.88 9.72
CA TRP A 217 2.30 -9.59 8.33
C TRP A 217 1.38 -10.39 7.41
N GLY A 218 0.75 -9.71 6.45
CA GLY A 218 -0.05 -10.28 5.38
C GLY A 218 0.17 -9.50 4.08
N SER A 219 -0.05 -10.14 2.95
CA SER A 219 0.15 -9.53 1.64
C SER A 219 -1.13 -9.20 0.89
N CYS A 220 -2.21 -9.90 1.17
CA CYS A 220 -3.44 -9.92 0.36
C CYS A 220 -3.17 -10.45 -1.07
N LEU A 221 -2.22 -11.39 -1.21
CA LEU A 221 -1.89 -12.05 -2.48
C LEU A 221 -3.10 -12.90 -2.95
N PRO A 222 -3.52 -12.88 -4.21
CA PRO A 222 -2.92 -12.23 -5.37
C PRO A 222 -3.52 -10.87 -5.76
N GLU A 223 -4.38 -10.29 -4.96
CA GLU A 223 -4.98 -8.99 -5.28
C GLU A 223 -3.90 -7.90 -5.32
N ARG A 224 -2.96 -7.98 -4.38
CA ARG A 224 -1.79 -7.09 -4.30
C ARG A 224 -0.50 -7.87 -4.44
N GLY A 225 0.52 -7.18 -4.97
CA GLY A 225 1.89 -7.70 -4.94
C GLY A 225 2.48 -7.56 -3.53
N PRO A 226 3.09 -8.61 -2.97
CA PRO A 226 3.68 -8.58 -1.62
C PRO A 226 4.81 -7.55 -1.43
N GLY A 227 5.41 -7.08 -2.53
CA GLY A 227 6.60 -6.23 -2.51
C GLY A 227 6.46 -4.97 -1.63
N ALA A 228 5.30 -4.30 -1.66
CA ALA A 228 5.06 -3.10 -0.88
C ALA A 228 5.10 -3.37 0.64
N SER A 229 4.32 -4.35 1.12
CA SER A 229 4.26 -4.69 2.55
C SER A 229 5.55 -5.33 3.06
N LEU A 230 6.25 -6.11 2.23
CA LEU A 230 7.57 -6.65 2.56
C LEU A 230 8.62 -5.54 2.74
N MET A 231 8.67 -4.60 1.79
CA MET A 231 9.61 -3.47 1.89
C MET A 231 9.31 -2.60 3.11
N GLN A 232 8.04 -2.30 3.38
CA GLN A 232 7.66 -1.54 4.57
C GLN A 232 8.16 -2.23 5.85
N LEU A 233 7.87 -3.53 6.00
CA LEU A 233 8.30 -4.27 7.19
C LEU A 233 9.82 -4.39 7.29
N ASN A 234 10.50 -4.71 6.19
CA ASN A 234 11.94 -4.98 6.18
C ASN A 234 12.82 -3.75 6.44
N TYR A 235 12.30 -2.56 6.13
CA TYR A 235 13.03 -1.30 6.30
C TYR A 235 12.43 -0.39 7.37
N SER A 236 11.51 -0.91 8.20
CA SER A 236 11.07 -0.24 9.44
C SER A 236 12.21 -0.20 10.47
N ASP A 237 12.24 0.85 11.27
CA ASP A 237 13.22 1.03 12.36
C ASP A 237 12.72 0.30 13.63
N ILE A 238 12.72 -1.03 13.57
CA ILE A 238 12.33 -1.95 14.65
C ILE A 238 13.48 -2.93 14.93
N THR A 239 13.43 -3.61 16.07
CA THR A 239 14.46 -4.60 16.43
C THR A 239 14.34 -5.86 15.56
N PRO A 240 15.42 -6.65 15.41
CA PRO A 240 15.35 -7.93 14.70
C PRO A 240 14.33 -8.91 15.31
N GLU A 241 14.12 -8.88 16.62
CA GLU A 241 13.17 -9.67 17.36
C GLU A 241 11.72 -9.27 17.02
N GLU A 242 11.42 -7.96 16.98
CA GLU A 242 10.13 -7.43 16.56
C GLU A 242 9.85 -7.78 15.09
N LEU A 243 10.84 -7.63 14.22
CA LEU A 243 10.74 -8.03 12.82
C LEU A 243 10.38 -9.52 12.69
N ALA A 244 11.07 -10.41 13.42
CA ALA A 244 10.81 -11.85 13.38
C ALA A 244 9.41 -12.20 13.89
N LEU A 245 8.94 -11.51 14.94
CA LEU A 245 7.58 -11.67 15.46
C LEU A 245 6.54 -11.29 14.40
N ILE A 246 6.67 -10.10 13.80
CA ILE A 246 5.70 -9.58 12.84
C ILE A 246 5.72 -10.38 11.55
N ALA A 247 6.90 -10.72 11.03
CA ALA A 247 7.07 -11.45 9.77
C ALA A 247 6.41 -12.84 9.76
N GLY A 248 6.29 -13.49 10.92
CA GLY A 248 5.66 -14.80 10.99
C GLY A 248 5.48 -15.37 12.39
N GLY A 249 6.26 -14.91 13.39
CA GLY A 249 6.19 -15.43 14.75
C GLY A 249 4.81 -15.28 15.37
N ASN A 250 4.19 -14.12 15.23
CA ASN A 250 2.85 -13.85 15.74
C ASN A 250 1.79 -14.74 15.09
N LEU A 251 1.85 -14.95 13.79
CA LEU A 251 0.91 -15.83 13.11
C LEU A 251 1.10 -17.29 13.57
N ARG A 252 2.34 -17.79 13.65
CA ARG A 252 2.61 -19.13 14.19
C ARG A 252 2.04 -19.32 15.59
N ASN A 253 2.20 -18.32 16.46
CA ASN A 253 1.61 -18.35 17.80
C ASN A 253 0.08 -18.40 17.76
N LEU A 254 -0.55 -17.64 16.87
CA LEU A 254 -2.00 -17.66 16.68
C LEU A 254 -2.49 -19.04 16.22
N LEU A 255 -1.80 -19.67 15.28
CA LEU A 255 -2.22 -20.95 14.69
C LEU A 255 -1.93 -22.16 15.61
N SER A 256 -1.18 -22.00 16.68
CA SER A 256 -0.81 -23.08 17.63
C SER A 256 -1.99 -23.68 18.40
N TRP A 257 -3.19 -23.06 18.35
CA TRP A 257 -4.42 -23.65 18.91
C TRP A 257 -4.79 -24.99 18.24
N ASN A 258 -4.41 -25.16 16.98
CA ASN A 258 -4.66 -26.39 16.23
C ASN A 258 -3.34 -27.17 16.04
N PRO A 259 -3.14 -28.29 16.77
CA PRO A 259 -1.89 -29.05 16.69
C PRO A 259 -1.65 -29.73 15.33
N LYS A 260 -2.63 -29.72 14.43
CA LYS A 260 -2.48 -30.23 13.05
C LYS A 260 -1.94 -29.19 12.08
N VAL A 261 -1.81 -27.94 12.50
CA VAL A 261 -1.11 -26.90 11.75
C VAL A 261 0.37 -26.95 12.13
N GLU A 262 1.18 -27.52 11.26
CA GLU A 262 2.62 -27.72 11.47
C GLU A 262 3.41 -26.76 10.58
N PRO A 263 3.88 -25.60 11.11
CA PRO A 263 4.67 -24.66 10.34
C PRO A 263 6.01 -25.24 9.89
N VAL A 264 6.40 -24.98 8.65
CA VAL A 264 7.66 -25.49 8.05
C VAL A 264 8.87 -24.64 8.48
N GLY A 265 8.63 -23.42 8.87
CA GLY A 265 9.69 -22.50 9.30
C GLY A 265 10.68 -22.12 8.20
N SER A 266 11.96 -22.02 8.54
CA SER A 266 13.03 -21.55 7.63
C SER A 266 13.60 -22.63 6.71
N GLN A 267 13.04 -23.84 6.65
CA GLN A 267 13.58 -24.94 5.85
C GLN A 267 13.31 -24.83 4.34
N VAL A 268 12.72 -23.71 3.89
CA VAL A 268 12.38 -23.49 2.48
C VAL A 268 13.59 -22.92 1.73
N SER A 269 13.94 -23.54 0.60
CA SER A 269 14.94 -23.02 -0.33
C SER A 269 14.28 -22.25 -1.46
N PHE A 270 14.74 -21.05 -1.72
CA PHE A 270 14.19 -20.16 -2.74
C PHE A 270 15.06 -20.07 -3.99
N PRO A 271 14.48 -19.80 -5.17
CA PRO A 271 15.23 -19.47 -6.37
C PRO A 271 16.13 -18.23 -6.15
N ALA A 272 17.22 -18.17 -6.91
CA ALA A 272 18.10 -17.00 -6.88
C ALA A 272 17.35 -15.73 -7.31
N PRO A 273 17.69 -14.58 -6.74
CA PRO A 273 17.15 -13.28 -7.17
C PRO A 273 17.42 -13.03 -8.66
N VAL A 274 16.46 -12.36 -9.34
CA VAL A 274 16.51 -12.14 -10.79
C VAL A 274 17.53 -11.07 -11.22
N ASP A 275 17.89 -10.14 -10.33
CA ASP A 275 18.86 -9.08 -10.56
C ASP A 275 19.47 -8.58 -9.23
N SER A 276 20.37 -7.57 -9.30
CA SER A 276 21.06 -7.06 -8.13
C SER A 276 20.15 -6.28 -7.18
N LEU A 277 19.17 -5.54 -7.67
CA LEU A 277 18.19 -4.81 -6.86
C LEU A 277 17.23 -5.77 -6.17
N HIS A 278 16.76 -6.82 -6.88
CA HIS A 278 15.96 -7.87 -6.28
C HIS A 278 16.74 -8.63 -5.20
N ARG A 279 18.05 -8.84 -5.40
CA ARG A 279 18.91 -9.43 -4.37
C ARG A 279 18.97 -8.54 -3.12
N LYS A 280 19.16 -7.23 -3.29
CA LYS A 280 19.19 -6.30 -2.15
C LYS A 280 17.92 -6.39 -1.29
N VAL A 281 16.74 -6.39 -1.89
CA VAL A 281 15.48 -6.50 -1.12
C VAL A 281 15.30 -7.86 -0.47
N ARG A 282 15.68 -8.96 -1.14
CA ARG A 282 15.60 -10.31 -0.59
C ARG A 282 16.55 -10.51 0.61
N GLU A 283 17.72 -9.90 0.56
CA GLU A 283 18.75 -9.94 1.61
C GLU A 283 18.60 -8.80 2.63
N ARG A 284 17.62 -7.92 2.47
CA ARG A 284 17.46 -6.71 3.31
C ARG A 284 18.73 -5.87 3.37
N ALA A 285 19.44 -5.78 2.25
CA ALA A 285 20.67 -5.01 2.14
C ALA A 285 20.39 -3.50 2.12
N SER A 286 21.40 -2.71 2.42
CA SER A 286 21.32 -1.25 2.38
C SER A 286 21.12 -0.73 0.95
N PHE A 287 20.32 0.34 0.81
CA PHE A 287 20.16 1.11 -0.42
C PHE A 287 20.92 2.44 -0.41
N ARG A 288 21.71 2.75 0.63
CA ARG A 288 22.42 4.03 0.78
C ARG A 288 23.38 4.36 -0.36
N ASP A 289 23.81 3.36 -1.12
CA ASP A 289 24.67 3.48 -2.30
C ASP A 289 23.91 3.70 -3.61
N GLU A 290 22.58 3.61 -3.59
CA GLU A 290 21.73 3.87 -4.75
C GLU A 290 21.38 5.36 -4.87
N LYS A 291 20.94 5.75 -6.07
CA LYS A 291 20.51 7.12 -6.38
C LYS A 291 19.15 7.09 -7.05
N PHE A 292 18.12 7.03 -6.22
CA PHE A 292 16.73 7.08 -6.67
C PHE A 292 16.22 8.52 -6.64
N TYR A 293 15.23 8.81 -7.49
CA TYR A 293 14.63 10.13 -7.62
C TYR A 293 13.12 9.98 -7.56
N ASP A 294 12.49 10.67 -6.63
CA ASP A 294 11.08 10.57 -6.29
C ASP A 294 10.31 11.78 -6.84
N CYS A 295 9.35 11.53 -7.76
CA CYS A 295 8.56 12.60 -8.37
C CYS A 295 7.34 13.03 -7.56
N HIS A 296 7.04 12.37 -6.44
CA HIS A 296 5.81 12.61 -5.70
C HIS A 296 5.96 12.27 -4.22
N GLY A 297 6.21 13.27 -3.42
CA GLY A 297 6.21 13.22 -1.97
C GLY A 297 5.48 14.41 -1.37
N HIS A 298 5.21 14.32 -0.09
CA HIS A 298 4.54 15.35 0.71
C HIS A 298 5.38 15.73 1.92
N ILE A 299 5.11 16.90 2.46
CA ILE A 299 5.57 17.36 3.76
C ILE A 299 4.38 17.89 4.56
N GLY A 300 4.57 18.14 5.84
CA GLY A 300 3.57 18.72 6.71
C GLY A 300 2.48 17.75 7.17
N TRP A 301 1.75 18.19 8.14
CA TRP A 301 0.70 17.42 8.81
C TRP A 301 -0.63 17.53 8.09
N CYS A 302 -1.41 16.45 8.11
CA CYS A 302 -2.74 16.40 7.49
C CYS A 302 -3.78 15.83 8.46
N CYS A 303 -4.87 16.54 8.67
CA CYS A 303 -5.92 16.13 9.61
C CYS A 303 -6.53 14.73 9.37
N PRO A 304 -6.77 14.28 8.14
CA PRO A 304 -7.30 12.93 7.88
C PRO A 304 -6.40 11.80 8.37
N TYR A 305 -5.08 12.03 8.48
CA TYR A 305 -4.11 11.02 8.90
C TYR A 305 -3.50 11.36 10.25
N HIS A 306 -2.97 10.35 10.92
CA HIS A 306 -2.00 10.54 11.98
C HIS A 306 -0.61 10.51 11.36
N VAL A 307 -0.06 11.66 11.05
CA VAL A 307 1.31 11.79 10.56
C VAL A 307 2.27 11.63 11.74
N ILE A 308 3.24 10.75 11.57
CA ILE A 308 4.21 10.38 12.61
C ILE A 308 5.58 10.88 12.16
N ASP A 309 6.24 11.66 13.01
CA ASP A 309 7.61 12.15 12.76
C ASP A 309 7.72 12.87 11.39
N ASP A 310 6.92 13.92 11.19
CA ASP A 310 6.85 14.72 9.96
C ASP A 310 7.99 15.72 9.79
N THR A 311 8.99 15.67 10.65
CA THR A 311 10.11 16.61 10.57
C THR A 311 10.97 16.37 9.33
N PRO A 312 11.47 17.43 8.67
CA PRO A 312 12.34 17.29 7.52
C PRO A 312 13.58 16.43 7.77
N GLN A 313 14.10 16.44 9.02
CA GLN A 313 15.22 15.60 9.43
C GLN A 313 14.92 14.11 9.29
N VAL A 314 13.74 13.70 9.74
CA VAL A 314 13.29 12.30 9.66
C VAL A 314 13.07 11.91 8.20
N LEU A 315 12.47 12.79 7.38
CA LEU A 315 12.29 12.52 5.95
C LEU A 315 13.62 12.33 5.22
N VAL A 316 14.59 13.19 5.46
CA VAL A 316 15.92 13.07 4.87
C VAL A 316 16.62 11.79 5.34
N ALA A 317 16.48 11.41 6.61
CA ALA A 317 17.04 10.16 7.11
C ALA A 317 16.42 8.92 6.44
N GLU A 318 15.11 8.92 6.18
CA GLU A 318 14.43 7.85 5.42
C GLU A 318 14.89 7.82 3.95
N MET A 319 15.01 8.99 3.31
CA MET A 319 15.56 9.11 1.97
C MET A 319 16.97 8.52 1.91
N ASP A 320 17.86 8.87 2.83
CA ASP A 320 19.22 8.36 2.91
C ASP A 320 19.27 6.84 3.11
N LYS A 321 18.42 6.32 3.99
CA LYS A 321 18.32 4.88 4.26
C LYS A 321 17.96 4.09 3.01
N LEU A 322 17.05 4.64 2.20
CA LEU A 322 16.46 3.98 1.03
C LEU A 322 17.07 4.43 -0.31
N GLY A 323 18.14 5.22 -0.28
CA GLY A 323 18.86 5.64 -1.49
C GLY A 323 18.12 6.66 -2.34
N VAL A 324 17.16 7.41 -1.78
CA VAL A 324 16.47 8.50 -2.48
C VAL A 324 17.28 9.79 -2.36
N GLU A 325 17.80 10.27 -3.48
CA GLU A 325 18.65 11.47 -3.53
C GLU A 325 17.82 12.75 -3.52
N VAL A 326 16.71 12.77 -4.27
CA VAL A 326 15.82 13.93 -4.42
C VAL A 326 14.36 13.48 -4.39
N THR A 327 13.52 14.27 -3.71
CA THR A 327 12.06 14.13 -3.74
C THR A 327 11.39 15.43 -4.17
N CYS A 328 10.46 15.35 -5.14
CA CYS A 328 9.55 16.44 -5.45
C CYS A 328 8.46 16.52 -4.39
N VAL A 329 8.30 17.70 -3.76
CA VAL A 329 7.40 17.84 -2.61
C VAL A 329 6.43 19.00 -2.74
N PHE A 330 5.27 18.82 -2.13
CA PHE A 330 4.33 19.87 -1.78
C PHE A 330 3.76 19.56 -0.38
N SER A 331 3.20 20.56 0.28
CA SER A 331 2.67 20.40 1.64
C SER A 331 1.27 19.81 1.62
N LEU A 332 0.95 18.93 2.57
CA LEU A 332 -0.42 18.46 2.83
C LEU A 332 -1.29 19.55 3.47
N GLN A 333 -0.69 20.58 4.05
CA GLN A 333 -1.42 21.69 4.68
C GLN A 333 -2.13 22.60 3.67
N ILE A 334 -1.82 22.46 2.36
CA ILE A 334 -2.60 23.08 1.27
C ILE A 334 -4.10 22.75 1.33
N MET A 335 -4.49 21.69 2.01
CA MET A 335 -5.90 21.35 2.20
C MET A 335 -6.61 22.32 3.18
N GLY A 336 -5.86 23.01 4.01
CA GLY A 336 -6.37 24.06 4.91
C GLY A 336 -6.12 25.46 4.37
N ASP A 337 -4.88 25.73 3.93
CA ASP A 337 -4.45 27.01 3.40
C ASP A 337 -3.31 26.83 2.38
N ALA A 338 -3.54 27.30 1.15
CA ALA A 338 -2.59 27.10 0.04
C ALA A 338 -1.31 27.93 0.22
N GLU A 339 -1.41 29.16 0.72
CA GLU A 339 -0.27 30.04 0.96
C GLU A 339 0.60 29.50 2.09
N TYR A 340 0.00 29.10 3.21
CA TYR A 340 0.69 28.45 4.32
C TYR A 340 1.44 27.19 3.87
N GLY A 341 0.79 26.34 3.07
CA GLY A 341 1.42 25.12 2.54
C GLY A 341 2.60 25.42 1.61
N THR A 342 2.51 26.46 0.77
CA THR A 342 3.63 26.88 -0.09
C THR A 342 4.81 27.40 0.73
N ASP A 343 4.54 28.18 1.80
CA ASP A 343 5.59 28.70 2.69
C ASP A 343 6.30 27.57 3.45
N GLU A 344 5.58 26.55 3.90
CA GLU A 344 6.18 25.34 4.52
C GLU A 344 7.12 24.61 3.54
N VAL A 345 6.73 24.47 2.28
CA VAL A 345 7.61 23.90 1.24
C VAL A 345 8.88 24.72 1.08
N LEU A 346 8.76 26.05 1.08
CA LEU A 346 9.91 26.96 1.00
C LEU A 346 10.88 26.77 2.17
N GLU A 347 10.36 26.68 3.40
CA GLU A 347 11.18 26.46 4.59
C GLU A 347 11.97 25.16 4.48
N VAL A 348 11.32 24.07 4.06
CA VAL A 348 11.97 22.74 3.92
C VAL A 348 12.99 22.72 2.79
N THR A 349 12.69 23.30 1.64
CA THR A 349 13.62 23.35 0.50
C THR A 349 14.85 24.22 0.80
N ASN A 350 14.71 25.28 1.61
CA ASN A 350 15.82 26.10 2.07
C ASN A 350 16.66 25.41 3.15
N ALA A 351 16.01 24.67 4.07
CA ALA A 351 16.71 23.95 5.13
C ALA A 351 17.52 22.76 4.60
N TYR A 352 17.06 22.14 3.54
CA TYR A 352 17.70 20.98 2.90
C TYR A 352 17.90 21.20 1.39
N PRO A 353 18.76 22.15 1.00
CA PRO A 353 19.12 22.35 -0.39
C PRO A 353 19.71 21.04 -0.94
N ASN A 354 19.52 20.77 -2.20
CA ASN A 354 19.88 19.52 -2.90
C ASN A 354 19.02 18.27 -2.62
N ARG A 355 18.00 18.35 -1.74
CA ARG A 355 17.20 17.18 -1.39
C ARG A 355 15.75 17.27 -1.89
N PHE A 356 15.20 18.47 -2.01
CA PHE A 356 13.81 18.67 -2.37
C PHE A 356 13.64 19.63 -3.55
N ILE A 357 12.67 19.30 -4.42
CA ILE A 357 12.15 20.18 -5.47
C ILE A 357 10.74 20.59 -5.02
N GLY A 358 10.54 21.88 -4.72
CA GLY A 358 9.26 22.39 -4.24
C GLY A 358 8.26 22.63 -5.38
N PHE A 359 7.01 22.26 -5.17
CA PHE A 359 5.89 22.51 -6.06
C PHE A 359 4.91 23.50 -5.45
N THR A 360 4.47 24.47 -6.25
CA THR A 360 3.40 25.40 -5.88
C THR A 360 2.05 24.74 -6.08
N TYR A 361 1.21 24.74 -5.05
CA TYR A 361 -0.17 24.30 -5.18
C TYR A 361 -1.06 25.44 -5.64
N VAL A 362 -1.97 25.18 -6.57
CA VAL A 362 -3.04 26.10 -6.96
C VAL A 362 -4.38 25.41 -7.03
N ASN A 363 -5.42 26.14 -6.67
CA ASN A 363 -6.80 25.69 -6.74
C ASN A 363 -7.61 26.56 -7.72
N PRO A 364 -8.11 26.00 -8.84
CA PRO A 364 -8.92 26.73 -9.81
C PRO A 364 -10.15 27.43 -9.23
N LYS A 365 -10.67 26.95 -8.09
CA LYS A 365 -11.82 27.60 -7.41
C LYS A 365 -11.53 29.00 -6.89
N TYR A 366 -10.27 29.36 -6.71
CA TYR A 366 -9.88 30.71 -6.29
C TYR A 366 -9.97 31.72 -7.44
N GLY A 367 -10.16 31.25 -8.68
CA GLY A 367 -10.21 32.05 -9.90
C GLY A 367 -8.83 32.34 -10.50
N GLU A 368 -8.81 32.70 -11.77
CA GLU A 368 -7.60 32.87 -12.57
C GLU A 368 -6.60 33.85 -11.96
N LYS A 369 -7.08 34.99 -11.48
CA LYS A 369 -6.21 36.04 -10.92
C LYS A 369 -5.40 35.53 -9.72
N LEU A 370 -6.04 34.88 -8.75
CA LEU A 370 -5.35 34.37 -7.57
C LEU A 370 -4.45 33.18 -7.90
N MET A 371 -4.86 32.32 -8.85
CA MET A 371 -4.01 31.24 -9.34
C MET A 371 -2.70 31.78 -9.92
N LEU A 372 -2.78 32.78 -10.81
CA LEU A 372 -1.58 33.36 -11.43
C LEU A 372 -0.70 34.07 -10.39
N GLN A 373 -1.30 34.78 -9.45
CA GLN A 373 -0.54 35.42 -8.37
C GLN A 373 0.24 34.40 -7.54
N GLU A 374 -0.38 33.26 -7.18
CA GLU A 374 0.28 32.22 -6.40
C GLU A 374 1.35 31.48 -7.22
N LEU A 375 1.11 31.19 -8.50
CA LEU A 375 2.10 30.61 -9.41
C LEU A 375 3.33 31.50 -9.58
N GLU A 376 3.10 32.81 -9.79
CA GLU A 376 4.18 33.80 -9.90
C GLU A 376 4.95 33.95 -8.59
N ARG A 377 4.23 33.97 -7.44
CA ARG A 377 4.85 33.99 -6.11
C ARG A 377 5.73 32.75 -5.90
N GLY A 378 5.20 31.57 -6.17
CA GLY A 378 5.96 30.32 -6.03
C GLY A 378 7.21 30.30 -6.91
N LEU A 379 7.10 30.73 -8.17
CA LEU A 379 8.24 30.84 -9.06
C LEU A 379 9.31 31.79 -8.53
N GLN A 380 8.93 32.98 -8.03
CA GLN A 380 9.85 33.96 -7.44
C GLN A 380 10.53 33.41 -6.18
N LEU A 381 9.87 32.56 -5.42
CA LEU A 381 10.41 31.88 -4.24
C LEU A 381 11.25 30.63 -4.57
N GLY A 382 11.39 30.29 -5.86
CA GLY A 382 12.23 29.17 -6.31
C GLY A 382 11.51 27.82 -6.42
N MET A 383 10.17 27.81 -6.37
CA MET A 383 9.40 26.60 -6.69
C MET A 383 9.54 26.25 -8.17
N GLN A 384 9.68 24.96 -8.47
CA GLN A 384 10.02 24.50 -9.83
C GLN A 384 8.98 23.56 -10.42
N GLY A 385 7.84 23.44 -9.80
CA GLY A 385 6.71 22.68 -10.30
C GLY A 385 5.39 23.19 -9.81
N VAL A 386 4.32 22.68 -10.42
CA VAL A 386 2.93 23.01 -10.12
C VAL A 386 2.22 21.76 -9.61
N LYS A 387 1.47 21.87 -8.53
CA LYS A 387 0.60 20.80 -8.02
C LYS A 387 -0.87 21.14 -8.22
N LEU A 388 -1.60 20.18 -8.77
CA LEU A 388 -3.06 20.17 -8.86
C LEU A 388 -3.64 19.02 -8.04
N LEU A 389 -4.72 19.30 -7.30
CA LEU A 389 -5.39 18.32 -6.45
C LEU A 389 -6.91 18.34 -6.72
N PRO A 390 -7.36 17.88 -7.91
CA PRO A 390 -8.77 17.87 -8.29
C PRO A 390 -9.59 16.81 -7.53
N SER A 391 -10.89 16.71 -7.87
CA SER A 391 -11.85 15.73 -7.35
C SER A 391 -12.17 15.89 -5.86
N ALA A 392 -12.12 14.80 -5.09
CA ALA A 392 -12.58 14.77 -3.70
C ALA A 392 -11.84 15.72 -2.76
N TYR A 393 -10.58 16.05 -3.05
CA TYR A 393 -9.77 16.94 -2.24
C TYR A 393 -10.00 18.42 -2.58
N GLY A 394 -9.73 18.81 -3.82
CA GLY A 394 -9.87 20.20 -4.27
C GLY A 394 -11.30 20.58 -4.66
N SER A 395 -12.18 19.60 -4.84
CA SER A 395 -13.59 19.79 -5.25
C SER A 395 -13.74 20.57 -6.56
N TYR A 396 -12.86 20.35 -7.54
CA TYR A 396 -12.94 20.91 -8.89
C TYR A 396 -12.69 19.84 -9.95
N ASP A 397 -13.20 20.10 -11.16
CA ASP A 397 -13.06 19.23 -12.31
C ASP A 397 -11.84 19.61 -13.14
N VAL A 398 -11.07 18.60 -13.58
CA VAL A 398 -9.91 18.79 -14.48
C VAL A 398 -10.29 19.16 -15.91
N SER A 399 -11.56 19.05 -16.29
CA SER A 399 -12.06 19.53 -17.59
C SER A 399 -12.26 21.04 -17.65
N GLY A 400 -12.25 21.72 -16.50
CA GLY A 400 -12.46 23.17 -16.42
C GLY A 400 -11.35 23.99 -17.10
N PRO A 401 -11.67 25.17 -17.65
CA PRO A 401 -10.74 25.98 -18.43
C PRO A 401 -9.58 26.57 -17.60
N LEU A 402 -9.73 26.66 -16.28
CA LEU A 402 -8.67 27.15 -15.39
C LEU A 402 -7.52 26.15 -15.21
N ILE A 403 -7.73 24.88 -15.58
CA ILE A 403 -6.63 23.91 -15.68
C ILE A 403 -5.67 24.31 -16.81
N ASP A 404 -6.22 24.82 -17.93
CA ASP A 404 -5.41 25.32 -19.06
C ASP A 404 -4.53 26.51 -18.64
N VAL A 405 -4.98 27.33 -17.70
CA VAL A 405 -4.17 28.43 -17.14
C VAL A 405 -2.93 27.89 -16.43
N ALA A 406 -3.09 26.87 -15.56
CA ALA A 406 -1.98 26.24 -14.87
C ALA A 406 -1.03 25.52 -15.84
N CYS A 407 -1.59 24.82 -16.86
CA CYS A 407 -0.78 24.16 -17.89
C CYS A 407 -0.04 25.16 -18.79
N ARG A 408 -0.65 26.29 -19.12
CA ARG A 408 0.00 27.37 -19.87
C ARG A 408 1.16 27.96 -19.09
N PHE A 409 0.96 28.26 -17.81
CA PHE A 409 2.04 28.74 -16.96
C PHE A 409 3.20 27.74 -16.91
N ALA A 410 2.91 26.45 -16.70
CA ALA A 410 3.91 25.40 -16.71
C ALA A 410 4.63 25.28 -18.07
N HIS A 411 3.91 25.51 -19.20
CA HIS A 411 4.48 25.53 -20.54
C HIS A 411 5.44 26.73 -20.74
N GLU A 412 5.00 27.93 -20.39
CA GLU A 412 5.79 29.17 -20.58
C GLU A 412 7.07 29.16 -19.73
N HIS A 413 7.02 28.53 -18.54
CA HIS A 413 8.15 28.43 -17.61
C HIS A 413 8.88 27.09 -17.65
N LYS A 414 8.51 26.18 -18.56
CA LYS A 414 9.09 24.83 -18.69
C LYS A 414 9.10 24.06 -17.36
N GLN A 415 7.96 24.03 -16.68
CA GLN A 415 7.83 23.38 -15.38
C GLN A 415 7.17 22.01 -15.47
N MET A 416 7.42 21.20 -14.44
CA MET A 416 6.67 19.99 -14.14
C MET A 416 5.31 20.37 -13.55
N ILE A 417 4.24 19.69 -13.98
CA ILE A 417 2.92 19.83 -13.39
C ILE A 417 2.38 18.46 -12.99
N LEU A 418 2.27 18.23 -11.68
CA LEU A 418 1.77 16.99 -11.09
C LEU A 418 0.31 17.16 -10.72
N SER A 419 -0.56 16.41 -11.36
CA SER A 419 -1.98 16.35 -10.98
C SER A 419 -2.33 15.00 -10.36
N HIS A 420 -3.16 15.05 -9.32
CA HIS A 420 -3.72 13.85 -8.69
C HIS A 420 -4.49 12.97 -9.70
N THR A 421 -5.19 13.61 -10.64
CA THR A 421 -5.80 12.98 -11.83
C THR A 421 -5.90 14.01 -12.94
N TRP A 422 -5.98 13.52 -14.19
CA TRP A 422 -6.13 14.37 -15.40
C TRP A 422 -7.48 14.19 -16.11
N GLY A 423 -8.38 13.38 -15.55
CA GLY A 423 -9.69 13.12 -16.14
C GLY A 423 -9.65 12.12 -17.29
N SER A 424 -10.22 12.48 -18.45
CA SER A 424 -10.29 11.58 -19.61
C SER A 424 -9.00 11.58 -20.45
N ALA A 425 -8.77 10.49 -21.18
CA ALA A 425 -7.65 10.38 -22.10
C ALA A 425 -7.66 11.48 -23.19
N ASP A 426 -8.85 11.89 -23.67
CA ASP A 426 -8.98 12.94 -24.67
C ASP A 426 -8.60 14.31 -24.12
N ARG A 427 -8.95 14.58 -22.87
CA ARG A 427 -8.53 15.79 -22.16
C ARG A 427 -7.01 15.83 -22.03
N VAL A 428 -6.39 14.72 -21.63
CA VAL A 428 -4.93 14.62 -21.53
C VAL A 428 -4.25 14.85 -22.88
N ARG A 429 -4.77 14.25 -23.97
CA ARG A 429 -4.26 14.48 -25.32
C ARG A 429 -4.33 15.95 -25.72
N GLN A 430 -5.43 16.62 -25.39
CA GLN A 430 -5.58 18.06 -25.64
C GLN A 430 -4.50 18.83 -24.88
N LEU A 431 -4.36 18.63 -23.57
CA LEU A 431 -3.38 19.34 -22.75
C LEU A 431 -1.95 19.10 -23.22
N CYS A 432 -1.59 17.87 -23.56
CA CYS A 432 -0.25 17.55 -24.08
C CYS A 432 0.06 18.27 -25.40
N ARG A 433 -0.93 18.40 -26.29
CA ARG A 433 -0.80 19.07 -27.59
C ARG A 433 -0.70 20.59 -27.46
N ASP A 434 -1.57 21.16 -26.60
CA ASP A 434 -1.69 22.61 -26.46
C ASP A 434 -0.53 23.21 -25.64
N PHE A 435 0.08 22.38 -24.72
CA PHE A 435 1.15 22.79 -23.81
C PHE A 435 2.38 21.87 -23.90
N PRO A 436 3.07 21.80 -25.06
CA PRO A 436 4.12 20.81 -25.31
C PRO A 436 5.38 20.97 -24.45
N ASP A 437 5.67 22.17 -23.92
CA ASP A 437 6.80 22.43 -23.04
C ASP A 437 6.47 22.27 -21.55
N ALA A 438 5.21 22.00 -21.18
CA ALA A 438 4.85 21.58 -19.85
C ALA A 438 5.10 20.07 -19.70
N LEU A 439 5.71 19.64 -18.60
CA LEU A 439 5.84 18.22 -18.27
C LEU A 439 4.66 17.79 -17.41
N LEU A 440 3.69 17.10 -18.01
CA LEU A 440 2.53 16.58 -17.30
C LEU A 440 2.87 15.27 -16.60
N ILE A 441 2.65 15.21 -15.30
CA ILE A 441 2.82 13.99 -14.50
C ILE A 441 1.46 13.59 -13.95
N SER A 442 1.01 12.37 -14.25
CA SER A 442 -0.22 11.82 -13.66
C SER A 442 0.11 11.07 -12.39
N GLY A 443 -0.44 11.51 -11.27
CA GLY A 443 -0.31 10.84 -9.97
C GLY A 443 -1.10 9.53 -9.90
N HIS A 444 -0.89 8.79 -8.83
CA HIS A 444 -1.68 7.64 -8.39
C HIS A 444 -1.91 6.55 -9.45
N SER A 445 -0.80 6.06 -10.03
CA SER A 445 -0.81 4.82 -10.83
C SER A 445 -1.75 4.85 -12.04
N ALA A 446 -1.85 5.97 -12.72
CA ALA A 446 -2.75 6.19 -13.84
C ALA A 446 -2.35 5.41 -15.12
N ALA A 447 -2.17 4.09 -15.00
CA ALA A 447 -1.72 3.19 -16.08
C ALA A 447 -2.62 3.25 -17.33
N HIS A 448 -3.88 3.65 -17.19
CA HIS A 448 -4.81 3.84 -18.31
C HIS A 448 -4.40 4.95 -19.29
N PHE A 449 -3.48 5.82 -18.93
CA PHE A 449 -2.89 6.80 -19.84
C PHE A 449 -1.67 6.28 -20.60
N GLY A 450 -1.27 5.01 -20.44
CA GLY A 450 -0.09 4.44 -21.08
C GLY A 450 -0.06 4.64 -22.62
N ALA A 451 -1.19 4.45 -23.30
CA ALA A 451 -1.29 4.71 -24.73
C ALA A 451 -1.05 6.19 -25.07
N VAL A 452 -1.56 7.13 -24.28
CA VAL A 452 -1.34 8.57 -24.47
C VAL A 452 0.13 8.95 -24.26
N CYS A 453 0.82 8.27 -23.32
CA CYS A 453 2.26 8.47 -23.12
C CYS A 453 3.12 8.10 -24.34
N GLN A 454 2.63 7.20 -25.19
CA GLN A 454 3.31 6.86 -26.45
C GLN A 454 3.05 7.90 -27.56
N GLU A 455 1.89 8.56 -27.50
CA GLU A 455 1.53 9.61 -28.46
C GLU A 455 2.26 10.94 -28.17
N PHE A 456 2.51 11.25 -26.89
CA PHE A 456 3.05 12.53 -26.46
C PHE A 456 4.29 12.40 -25.57
N PRO A 457 5.40 13.11 -25.90
CA PRO A 457 6.65 13.00 -25.14
C PRO A 457 6.62 13.71 -23.78
N ASN A 458 5.64 14.57 -23.53
CA ASN A 458 5.53 15.39 -22.33
C ASN A 458 4.53 14.87 -21.30
N LEU A 459 4.07 13.60 -21.42
CA LEU A 459 3.25 12.93 -20.41
C LEU A 459 4.03 11.79 -19.76
N TYR A 460 4.00 11.77 -18.42
CA TYR A 460 4.59 10.71 -17.58
C TYR A 460 3.61 10.22 -16.52
N ILE A 461 3.81 9.01 -16.06
CA ILE A 461 2.98 8.38 -15.03
C ILE A 461 3.83 8.15 -13.79
N CYS A 462 3.35 8.69 -12.67
CA CYS A 462 3.87 8.38 -11.35
C CYS A 462 3.41 7.00 -10.91
N THR A 463 4.30 6.16 -10.41
CA THR A 463 3.94 4.82 -9.92
C THR A 463 3.08 4.86 -8.65
N CYS A 464 3.27 5.71 -7.72
CA CYS A 464 2.63 6.17 -6.48
C CYS A 464 1.47 5.34 -5.92
N PRO A 465 1.65 4.14 -5.38
CA PRO A 465 2.39 3.03 -5.93
C PRO A 465 1.52 2.12 -6.82
N PHE A 466 2.15 1.33 -7.69
CA PHE A 466 1.49 0.25 -8.43
C PHE A 466 1.30 -0.96 -7.51
N LEU A 467 0.18 -1.04 -6.79
CA LEU A 467 -0.06 -2.08 -5.77
C LEU A 467 -0.62 -3.39 -6.33
N GLY A 468 -1.32 -3.34 -7.46
CA GLY A 468 -1.89 -4.53 -8.06
C GLY A 468 -0.80 -5.52 -8.50
N TRP A 469 -1.16 -6.80 -8.53
CA TRP A 469 -0.27 -7.86 -9.01
C TRP A 469 0.28 -7.52 -10.41
N ASN A 470 1.59 -7.62 -10.56
CA ASN A 470 2.32 -7.40 -11.82
C ASN A 470 2.03 -6.04 -12.51
N SER A 471 1.53 -5.02 -11.79
CA SER A 471 1.16 -3.74 -12.42
C SER A 471 2.34 -3.04 -13.10
N THR A 472 3.53 -3.11 -12.50
CA THR A 472 4.77 -2.56 -13.09
C THR A 472 5.16 -3.36 -14.33
N GLU A 473 5.14 -4.69 -14.25
CA GLU A 473 5.47 -5.59 -15.36
C GLU A 473 4.53 -5.37 -16.55
N HIS A 474 3.23 -5.33 -16.31
CA HIS A 474 2.23 -5.13 -17.37
C HIS A 474 2.42 -3.78 -18.06
N PHE A 475 2.64 -2.71 -17.29
CA PHE A 475 2.88 -1.41 -17.89
C PHE A 475 4.14 -1.42 -18.76
N VAL A 476 5.25 -1.95 -18.22
CA VAL A 476 6.53 -2.00 -18.93
C VAL A 476 6.45 -2.88 -20.18
N GLN A 477 5.77 -4.01 -20.10
CA GLN A 477 5.57 -4.91 -21.22
C GLN A 477 4.82 -4.26 -22.39
N ILE A 478 3.81 -3.45 -22.09
CA ILE A 478 2.94 -2.85 -23.10
C ILE A 478 3.50 -1.52 -23.60
N TYR A 479 4.03 -0.67 -22.72
CA TYR A 479 4.37 0.72 -23.00
C TYR A 479 5.85 1.05 -22.79
N GLY A 480 6.65 0.12 -22.26
CA GLY A 480 8.05 0.36 -21.88
C GLY A 480 8.20 1.11 -20.56
N ALA A 481 9.45 1.18 -20.10
CA ALA A 481 9.79 1.82 -18.81
C ALA A 481 10.00 3.33 -18.91
N ASP A 482 10.20 3.89 -20.11
CA ASP A 482 10.68 5.26 -20.31
C ASP A 482 9.68 6.35 -19.89
N ARG A 483 8.42 5.99 -19.62
CA ARG A 483 7.33 6.90 -19.23
C ARG A 483 6.87 6.74 -17.78
N LEU A 484 7.50 5.85 -17.03
CA LEU A 484 7.23 5.70 -15.60
C LEU A 484 8.23 6.50 -14.77
N LEU A 485 7.73 7.14 -13.73
CA LEU A 485 8.50 7.83 -12.71
C LEU A 485 8.17 7.22 -11.35
N PHE A 486 9.18 6.91 -10.58
CA PHE A 486 8.98 6.53 -9.18
C PHE A 486 8.38 7.70 -8.40
N GLY A 487 7.31 7.42 -7.64
CA GLY A 487 6.72 8.31 -6.66
C GLY A 487 6.35 7.54 -5.41
N SER A 488 6.78 8.03 -4.25
CA SER A 488 6.57 7.35 -2.97
C SER A 488 5.22 7.64 -2.34
N ASP A 489 4.67 8.81 -2.61
CA ASP A 489 3.55 9.38 -1.85
C ASP A 489 3.89 9.61 -0.36
N LEU A 490 5.19 9.81 -0.07
CA LEU A 490 5.68 10.13 1.27
C LEU A 490 4.95 11.41 1.74
N MET A 491 4.40 11.45 2.81
CA MET A 491 4.24 10.88 4.12
C MET A 491 2.93 10.09 4.28
N ASP A 492 2.08 10.07 3.27
CA ASP A 492 0.91 9.18 3.28
C ASP A 492 1.40 7.72 3.33
N LEU A 493 2.43 7.44 2.53
CA LEU A 493 3.07 6.13 2.45
C LEU A 493 4.54 6.22 2.86
N PRO A 494 5.12 5.18 3.46
CA PRO A 494 6.57 5.12 3.60
C PRO A 494 7.22 4.96 2.22
N ILE A 495 8.40 5.56 2.02
CA ILE A 495 9.19 5.41 0.78
C ILE A 495 9.35 3.93 0.40
N ALA A 496 9.62 3.08 1.37
CA ALA A 496 9.76 1.64 1.19
C ALA A 496 8.53 0.99 0.52
N TRP A 497 7.33 1.44 0.87
CA TRP A 497 6.09 0.94 0.27
C TRP A 497 6.03 1.20 -1.24
N GLY A 498 6.42 2.39 -1.68
CA GLY A 498 6.45 2.76 -3.11
C GLY A 498 7.57 2.05 -3.89
N LEU A 499 8.71 1.78 -3.26
CA LEU A 499 9.83 1.08 -3.88
C LEU A 499 9.56 -0.40 -4.14
N GLY A 500 8.83 -1.06 -3.23
CA GLY A 500 8.62 -2.50 -3.26
C GLY A 500 8.09 -3.03 -4.59
N PRO A 501 7.00 -2.51 -5.16
CA PRO A 501 6.45 -2.97 -6.43
C PRO A 501 7.43 -2.90 -7.62
N ILE A 502 8.40 -1.98 -7.57
CA ILE A 502 9.40 -1.82 -8.64
C ILE A 502 10.58 -2.76 -8.41
N LEU A 503 11.08 -2.82 -7.17
CA LEU A 503 12.26 -3.62 -6.84
C LEU A 503 12.03 -5.12 -6.98
N TYR A 504 10.82 -5.60 -6.64
CA TYR A 504 10.41 -6.99 -6.85
C TYR A 504 9.90 -7.29 -8.26
N ALA A 505 9.65 -6.28 -9.12
CA ALA A 505 9.12 -6.51 -10.47
C ALA A 505 10.02 -7.44 -11.30
N LYS A 506 9.39 -8.30 -12.10
CA LYS A 506 10.06 -9.20 -13.05
C LYS A 506 10.32 -8.50 -14.39
N ILE A 507 11.03 -7.38 -14.34
CA ILE A 507 11.50 -6.60 -15.49
C ILE A 507 13.03 -6.52 -15.45
N SER A 508 13.66 -6.00 -16.52
CA SER A 508 15.11 -5.83 -16.52
C SER A 508 15.59 -4.86 -15.45
N GLU A 509 16.77 -5.08 -14.88
CA GLU A 509 17.37 -4.14 -13.92
C GLU A 509 17.55 -2.75 -14.55
N ALA A 510 17.85 -2.68 -15.84
CA ALA A 510 17.95 -1.42 -16.55
C ALA A 510 16.63 -0.64 -16.55
N ASP A 511 15.50 -1.33 -16.73
CA ASP A 511 14.17 -0.70 -16.67
C ASP A 511 13.79 -0.30 -15.24
N LYS A 512 14.12 -1.11 -14.24
CA LYS A 512 13.97 -0.71 -12.83
C LYS A 512 14.73 0.58 -12.55
N ARG A 513 15.99 0.69 -12.97
CA ARG A 513 16.84 1.88 -12.77
C ARG A 513 16.31 3.11 -13.51
N LYS A 514 15.72 2.95 -14.71
CA LYS A 514 15.00 4.04 -15.40
C LYS A 514 13.85 4.56 -14.56
N ILE A 515 12.98 3.68 -14.07
CA ILE A 515 11.79 4.04 -13.28
C ILE A 515 12.20 4.66 -11.94
N LEU A 516 13.16 4.05 -11.23
CA LEU A 516 13.58 4.48 -9.91
C LEU A 516 14.34 5.81 -9.89
N GLY A 517 14.82 6.28 -11.05
CA GLY A 517 15.51 7.56 -11.06
C GLY A 517 15.96 8.05 -12.43
N GLY A 518 16.40 7.17 -13.32
CA GLY A 518 16.97 7.57 -14.62
C GLY A 518 16.07 8.48 -15.44
N ASN A 519 14.77 8.21 -15.46
CA ASN A 519 13.80 9.03 -16.20
C ASN A 519 13.64 10.42 -15.56
N LEU A 520 13.40 10.50 -14.24
CA LEU A 520 13.24 11.80 -13.57
C LEU A 520 14.52 12.61 -13.64
N ARG A 521 15.68 11.97 -13.43
CA ARG A 521 16.99 12.64 -13.54
C ARG A 521 17.19 13.29 -14.91
N ARG A 522 16.87 12.59 -16.00
CA ARG A 522 16.91 13.11 -17.37
C ARG A 522 15.95 14.28 -17.59
N LEU A 523 14.75 14.19 -17.01
CA LEU A 523 13.75 15.26 -17.10
C LEU A 523 14.18 16.50 -16.30
N MET A 524 14.81 16.33 -15.15
CA MET A 524 15.39 17.44 -14.39
C MET A 524 16.41 18.22 -15.23
N ASP A 525 17.25 17.54 -16.00
CA ASP A 525 18.18 18.18 -16.95
C ASP A 525 17.43 18.91 -18.08
N GLN A 526 16.45 18.26 -18.68
CA GLN A 526 15.69 18.78 -19.81
C GLN A 526 14.87 20.03 -19.46
N TYR A 527 14.28 20.06 -18.26
CA TYR A 527 13.41 21.13 -17.77
C TYR A 527 14.15 22.12 -16.87
N HIS A 528 15.47 21.97 -16.73
CA HIS A 528 16.30 22.80 -15.84
C HIS A 528 15.76 22.89 -14.40
N THR A 529 15.16 21.79 -13.93
CA THR A 529 14.51 21.68 -12.63
C THR A 529 15.43 20.95 -11.66
N TRP A 530 16.01 21.67 -10.72
CA TRP A 530 16.97 21.13 -9.77
C TRP A 530 16.66 21.58 -8.36
N PRO A 531 16.95 20.76 -7.34
CA PRO A 531 16.94 21.25 -5.97
C PRO A 531 17.80 22.51 -5.83
N HIS A 532 17.39 23.40 -4.97
CA HIS A 532 18.16 24.60 -4.65
C HIS A 532 19.58 24.21 -4.20
N GLY A 533 20.62 24.83 -4.78
CA GLY A 533 22.01 24.52 -4.43
C GLY A 533 22.61 23.28 -5.11
N TRP A 534 21.90 22.62 -6.04
CA TRP A 534 22.43 21.47 -6.77
C TRP A 534 23.67 21.85 -7.57
N PRO A 535 24.78 21.10 -7.50
CA PRO A 535 25.95 21.34 -8.34
C PRO A 535 25.59 21.09 -9.81
N ARG A 536 25.63 22.14 -10.62
CA ARG A 536 25.36 22.07 -12.06
C ARG A 536 26.55 21.53 -12.82
#